data_a5ca5420fd0119f415d5911dde4fecb0
#
_entry.id   a5ca5420fd0119f415d5911dde4fecb0
#
_cell.length_a   1.000
_cell.length_b   1.000
_cell.length_c   1.000
_cell.angle_alpha   90.00
_cell.angle_beta   90.00
_cell.angle_gamma   90.00
#
_symmetry.space_group_name_H-M   'P 1'
#
loop_
_entity.id
_entity.type
_entity.pdbx_description
1 polymer ?
#
loop_
_entity_poly.entity_id
_entity_poly.type
_entity_poly.pdbx_seq_one_letter_code
_entity_poly.pdbx_strand_id
1 'polypeptide(L)'
;MKRDKLYEDILRPLLFTLEPEDAHELVHGMMRRFGGMLATFPYRYTGTDLRTNVAGTVFDNPVGLAAGFDKNADLIGVLRHVGFGFAEVGSITARASQGNPRPRLFRLAEDQALINRLGLNGEGAAAVAKRLSSIHASLPIAVNIAKTHDPAIAGDAAVEDILTSFRAIKHLDLSYVALNVSCPNTREGCMKERQELSIILSEMQKLNERGLPLFVKISPDSSDELIYDVVQVATECRLSGYICGNTTVTRDGLTTHANKLAEIGAGGLSGPPLTKLALSTCKKIAGLKAPAQNVIAVGGIRSGADAYRFIRAGASAIELYTGLIFVGPSLPKLICDELSELLRHDGITLEQAIGADLK
;
A
#
# COMPACT_ATOMS: atom_id res chain seq x y z
N MET A 1 16.63 20.03 2.78
CA MET A 1 15.44 19.60 2.01
C MET A 1 14.38 20.70 2.01
N LYS A 2 13.96 21.23 0.85
CA LYS A 2 12.90 22.26 0.81
C LYS A 2 11.54 21.54 0.77
N ARG A 3 10.82 21.59 1.88
CA ARG A 3 9.42 21.14 1.97
C ARG A 3 8.55 22.00 1.05
N ASP A 4 7.44 21.42 0.59
CA ASP A 4 6.45 22.14 -0.22
C ASP A 4 5.66 23.12 0.66
N LYS A 5 6.19 24.34 0.77
CA LYS A 5 5.58 25.39 1.61
C LYS A 5 4.15 25.73 1.17
N LEU A 6 3.85 25.65 -0.12
CA LEU A 6 2.48 25.89 -0.62
C LEU A 6 1.51 24.88 -0.02
N TYR A 7 1.91 23.60 -0.01
CA TYR A 7 1.10 22.56 0.59
C TYR A 7 1.04 22.70 2.12
N GLU A 8 2.18 22.81 2.80
CA GLU A 8 2.23 22.79 4.26
C GLU A 8 1.56 24.02 4.90
N ASP A 9 1.78 25.22 4.34
CA ASP A 9 1.37 26.48 4.95
C ASP A 9 -0.02 26.95 4.49
N ILE A 10 -0.51 26.50 3.32
CA ILE A 10 -1.75 26.97 2.73
C ILE A 10 -2.74 25.83 2.47
N LEU A 11 -2.39 24.85 1.61
CA LEU A 11 -3.35 23.87 1.15
C LEU A 11 -3.75 22.88 2.25
N ARG A 12 -2.79 22.36 3.02
CA ARG A 12 -3.07 21.44 4.12
C ARG A 12 -3.96 22.05 5.20
N PRO A 13 -3.72 23.28 5.74
CA PRO A 13 -4.63 23.90 6.69
C PRO A 13 -6.06 24.03 6.15
N LEU A 14 -6.22 24.45 4.88
CA LEU A 14 -7.54 24.54 4.24
C LEU A 14 -8.22 23.18 4.11
N LEU A 15 -7.52 22.15 3.62
CA LEU A 15 -8.05 20.80 3.50
C LEU A 15 -8.40 20.19 4.86
N PHE A 16 -7.70 20.60 5.93
CA PHE A 16 -7.96 20.09 7.28
C PHE A 16 -9.18 20.71 7.96
N THR A 17 -9.76 21.77 7.40
CA THR A 17 -11.08 22.28 7.83
C THR A 17 -12.25 21.40 7.37
N LEU A 18 -12.04 20.59 6.32
CA LEU A 18 -13.05 19.67 5.79
C LEU A 18 -13.02 18.33 6.55
N GLU A 19 -14.13 17.61 6.52
CA GLU A 19 -14.16 16.20 6.89
C GLU A 19 -13.07 15.41 6.12
N PRO A 20 -12.37 14.45 6.76
CA PRO A 20 -11.26 13.77 6.13
C PRO A 20 -11.58 13.08 4.81
N GLU A 21 -12.76 12.45 4.70
CA GLU A 21 -13.15 11.75 3.49
C GLU A 21 -13.57 12.74 2.39
N ASP A 22 -14.25 13.84 2.75
CA ASP A 22 -14.63 14.90 1.79
C ASP A 22 -13.37 15.61 1.24
N ALA A 23 -12.37 15.87 2.08
CA ALA A 23 -11.09 16.39 1.63
C ALA A 23 -10.37 15.43 0.67
N HIS A 24 -10.42 14.12 0.93
CA HIS A 24 -9.87 13.10 0.05
C HIS A 24 -10.59 13.10 -1.31
N GLU A 25 -11.92 13.09 -1.32
CA GLU A 25 -12.73 13.11 -2.54
C GLU A 25 -12.49 14.38 -3.36
N LEU A 26 -12.39 15.54 -2.70
CA LEU A 26 -12.08 16.81 -3.36
C LEU A 26 -10.71 16.77 -4.04
N VAL A 27 -9.66 16.37 -3.32
CA VAL A 27 -8.30 16.28 -3.87
C VAL A 27 -8.23 15.26 -4.99
N HIS A 28 -8.87 14.11 -4.83
CA HIS A 28 -8.95 13.06 -5.83
C HIS A 28 -9.64 13.55 -7.12
N GLY A 29 -10.77 14.25 -6.99
CA GLY A 29 -11.47 14.87 -8.10
C GLY A 29 -10.64 15.95 -8.82
N MET A 30 -9.92 16.78 -8.05
CA MET A 30 -9.01 17.79 -8.60
C MET A 30 -7.85 17.14 -9.35
N MET A 31 -7.21 16.13 -8.77
CA MET A 31 -6.12 15.38 -9.42
C MET A 31 -6.58 14.72 -10.72
N ARG A 32 -7.75 14.10 -10.72
CA ARG A 32 -8.35 13.51 -11.94
C ARG A 32 -8.61 14.54 -13.04
N ARG A 33 -9.09 15.73 -12.67
CA ARG A 33 -9.49 16.78 -13.62
C ARG A 33 -8.31 17.61 -14.12
N PHE A 34 -7.38 17.93 -13.23
CA PHE A 34 -6.31 18.90 -13.45
C PHE A 34 -4.91 18.33 -13.24
N GLY A 35 -4.79 17.04 -13.00
CA GLY A 35 -3.51 16.40 -12.62
C GLY A 35 -2.41 16.54 -13.67
N GLY A 36 -2.74 16.76 -14.94
CA GLY A 36 -1.77 17.10 -15.97
C GLY A 36 -0.94 18.36 -15.66
N MET A 37 -1.51 19.31 -14.89
CA MET A 37 -0.76 20.49 -14.44
C MET A 37 0.36 20.13 -13.45
N LEU A 38 0.25 18.99 -12.75
CA LEU A 38 1.33 18.53 -11.86
C LEU A 38 2.62 18.22 -12.61
N ALA A 39 2.57 17.98 -13.91
CA ALA A 39 3.76 17.79 -14.74
C ALA A 39 4.66 19.03 -14.78
N THR A 40 4.13 20.22 -14.49
CA THR A 40 4.90 21.48 -14.43
C THR A 40 5.66 21.66 -13.11
N PHE A 41 5.34 20.86 -12.07
CA PHE A 41 6.01 20.92 -10.78
C PHE A 41 7.21 19.95 -10.75
N PRO A 42 8.29 20.31 -10.04
CA PRO A 42 9.50 19.49 -9.95
C PRO A 42 9.36 18.34 -8.93
N TYR A 43 8.26 17.58 -8.99
CA TYR A 43 8.01 16.48 -8.04
C TYR A 43 8.65 15.16 -8.44
N ARG A 44 9.20 15.06 -9.64
CA ARG A 44 9.85 13.83 -10.10
C ARG A 44 11.29 13.73 -9.65
N TYR A 45 11.70 12.57 -9.20
CA TYR A 45 13.10 12.20 -9.09
C TYR A 45 13.63 11.83 -10.48
N THR A 46 14.78 12.37 -10.86
CA THR A 46 15.38 12.19 -12.20
C THR A 46 16.66 11.35 -12.19
N GLY A 47 17.16 10.96 -11.00
CA GLY A 47 18.29 10.05 -10.87
C GLY A 47 17.95 8.64 -11.32
N THR A 48 18.98 7.87 -11.68
CA THR A 48 18.84 6.46 -12.07
C THR A 48 19.39 5.48 -11.05
N ASP A 49 20.00 6.01 -9.99
CA ASP A 49 20.65 5.29 -8.90
C ASP A 49 19.67 4.60 -7.95
N LEU A 50 18.37 4.98 -8.00
CA LEU A 50 17.30 4.38 -7.21
C LEU A 50 16.43 3.39 -8.00
N ARG A 51 16.81 3.01 -9.22
CA ARG A 51 16.09 1.96 -9.94
C ARG A 51 16.14 0.66 -9.18
N THR A 52 15.01 -0.03 -9.08
CA THR A 52 14.90 -1.32 -8.40
C THR A 52 14.11 -2.30 -9.23
N ASN A 53 14.43 -3.60 -9.12
CA ASN A 53 13.68 -4.67 -9.75
C ASN A 53 12.81 -5.35 -8.69
N VAL A 54 11.51 -5.41 -8.96
CA VAL A 54 10.54 -6.12 -8.11
C VAL A 54 9.82 -7.14 -8.96
N ALA A 55 10.07 -8.41 -8.69
CA ALA A 55 9.46 -9.55 -9.39
C ALA A 55 9.55 -9.47 -10.93
N GLY A 56 10.70 -9.02 -11.46
CA GLY A 56 10.95 -8.89 -12.89
C GLY A 56 10.54 -7.55 -13.50
N THR A 57 9.82 -6.69 -12.77
CA THR A 57 9.46 -5.35 -13.24
C THR A 57 10.44 -4.31 -12.69
N VAL A 58 10.97 -3.46 -13.56
CA VAL A 58 11.85 -2.34 -13.15
C VAL A 58 11.00 -1.13 -12.77
N PHE A 59 11.18 -0.65 -11.54
CA PHE A 59 10.63 0.61 -11.06
C PHE A 59 11.69 1.71 -11.18
N ASP A 60 11.30 2.90 -11.67
CA ASP A 60 12.23 4.04 -11.83
C ASP A 60 12.79 4.52 -10.48
N ASN A 61 12.05 4.32 -9.40
CA ASN A 61 12.48 4.50 -8.02
C ASN A 61 11.65 3.59 -7.09
N PRO A 62 12.10 3.33 -5.85
CA PRO A 62 11.46 2.36 -4.96
C PRO A 62 10.21 2.89 -4.23
N VAL A 63 9.72 4.09 -4.55
CA VAL A 63 8.61 4.73 -3.81
C VAL A 63 7.31 4.56 -4.57
N GLY A 64 6.36 3.83 -4.00
CA GLY A 64 5.05 3.55 -4.57
C GLY A 64 3.89 4.19 -3.80
N LEU A 65 2.74 4.26 -4.46
CA LEU A 65 1.47 4.58 -3.84
C LEU A 65 0.85 3.31 -3.27
N ALA A 66 0.46 3.32 -1.98
CA ALA A 66 -0.18 2.18 -1.33
C ALA A 66 -1.64 2.03 -1.73
N ALA A 67 -2.12 0.78 -1.76
CA ALA A 67 -3.54 0.48 -1.88
C ALA A 67 -4.40 1.22 -0.85
N GLY A 68 -5.61 1.58 -1.27
CA GLY A 68 -6.59 2.33 -0.47
C GLY A 68 -6.62 3.83 -0.80
N PHE A 69 -5.56 4.39 -1.39
CA PHE A 69 -5.54 5.79 -1.82
C PHE A 69 -6.30 5.96 -3.14
N ASP A 70 -5.92 5.21 -4.16
CA ASP A 70 -6.64 5.13 -5.45
C ASP A 70 -7.35 3.78 -5.59
N LYS A 71 -8.57 3.68 -5.05
CA LYS A 71 -9.30 2.41 -5.00
C LYS A 71 -9.81 1.93 -6.35
N ASN A 72 -10.09 2.87 -7.24
CA ASN A 72 -10.75 2.61 -8.51
C ASN A 72 -9.84 2.82 -9.73
N ALA A 73 -8.54 3.09 -9.53
CA ALA A 73 -7.59 3.41 -10.61
C ALA A 73 -7.93 4.72 -11.37
N ASP A 74 -8.40 5.73 -10.66
CA ASP A 74 -8.78 7.03 -11.25
C ASP A 74 -7.57 7.97 -11.43
N LEU A 75 -6.48 7.75 -10.70
CA LEU A 75 -5.33 8.66 -10.62
C LEU A 75 -4.11 8.21 -11.44
N ILE A 76 -4.16 7.06 -12.11
CA ILE A 76 -2.99 6.45 -12.79
C ILE A 76 -2.30 7.44 -13.74
N GLY A 77 -3.07 8.23 -14.48
CA GLY A 77 -2.53 9.21 -15.43
C GLY A 77 -1.71 10.34 -14.79
N VAL A 78 -1.80 10.53 -13.48
CA VAL A 78 -1.15 11.66 -12.78
C VAL A 78 -0.07 11.22 -11.78
N LEU A 79 -0.06 9.97 -11.34
CA LEU A 79 0.83 9.49 -10.27
C LEU A 79 2.31 9.63 -10.62
N ARG A 80 2.70 9.45 -11.88
CA ARG A 80 4.07 9.69 -12.33
C ARG A 80 4.49 11.15 -12.16
N HIS A 81 3.57 12.09 -12.32
CA HIS A 81 3.85 13.52 -12.15
C HIS A 81 4.04 13.89 -10.68
N VAL A 82 3.47 13.12 -9.77
CA VAL A 82 3.70 13.22 -8.32
C VAL A 82 5.04 12.60 -7.88
N GLY A 83 5.70 11.83 -8.76
CA GLY A 83 7.02 11.27 -8.52
C GLY A 83 7.05 9.82 -8.04
N PHE A 84 5.93 9.12 -8.08
CA PHE A 84 5.89 7.70 -7.78
C PHE A 84 6.62 6.87 -8.83
N GLY A 85 7.33 5.84 -8.39
CA GLY A 85 7.96 4.83 -9.24
C GLY A 85 7.00 3.71 -9.66
N PHE A 86 5.95 3.46 -8.86
CA PHE A 86 4.88 2.49 -9.13
C PHE A 86 3.63 2.85 -8.31
N ALA A 87 2.52 2.16 -8.56
CA ALA A 87 1.31 2.32 -7.74
C ALA A 87 0.57 0.99 -7.55
N GLU A 88 0.09 0.76 -6.31
CA GLU A 88 -0.86 -0.29 -5.98
C GLU A 88 -2.26 0.32 -5.86
N VAL A 89 -3.17 -0.04 -6.78
CA VAL A 89 -4.57 0.38 -6.77
C VAL A 89 -5.44 -0.64 -6.05
N GLY A 90 -6.61 -0.23 -5.59
CA GLY A 90 -7.52 -1.11 -4.83
C GLY A 90 -7.51 -0.78 -3.34
N SER A 91 -7.90 -1.69 -2.40
CA SER A 91 -8.26 -3.08 -2.74
C SER A 91 -9.55 -3.11 -3.55
N ILE A 92 -9.53 -3.83 -4.66
CA ILE A 92 -10.74 -4.14 -5.40
C ILE A 92 -11.41 -5.38 -4.81
N THR A 93 -12.73 -5.46 -4.95
CA THR A 93 -13.57 -6.58 -4.53
C THR A 93 -14.38 -7.10 -5.71
N ALA A 94 -14.86 -8.33 -5.67
CA ALA A 94 -15.64 -8.92 -6.77
C ALA A 94 -16.87 -8.05 -7.12
N ARG A 95 -17.52 -7.53 -6.10
CA ARG A 95 -18.70 -6.66 -6.22
C ARG A 95 -18.38 -5.23 -5.77
N ALA A 96 -19.09 -4.26 -6.30
CA ALA A 96 -19.08 -2.90 -5.77
C ALA A 96 -19.57 -2.88 -4.31
N SER A 97 -18.98 -2.03 -3.49
CA SER A 97 -19.34 -1.87 -2.08
C SER A 97 -19.33 -0.40 -1.70
N GLN A 98 -20.34 0.01 -0.91
CA GLN A 98 -20.36 1.34 -0.30
C GLN A 98 -19.44 1.43 0.93
N GLY A 99 -19.01 0.27 1.47
CA GLY A 99 -18.25 0.18 2.69
C GLY A 99 -19.08 0.50 3.94
N ASN A 100 -18.40 0.85 5.03
CA ASN A 100 -19.05 1.19 6.30
C ASN A 100 -19.74 2.57 6.25
N PRO A 101 -20.73 2.85 7.13
CA PRO A 101 -21.30 4.19 7.27
C PRO A 101 -20.28 5.27 7.62
N ARG A 102 -20.48 6.49 7.16
CA ARG A 102 -19.72 7.68 7.57
C ARG A 102 -20.19 8.17 8.96
N PRO A 103 -19.26 8.80 9.75
CA PRO A 103 -17.85 9.04 9.48
C PRO A 103 -17.00 7.78 9.69
N ARG A 104 -16.05 7.56 8.80
CA ARG A 104 -15.24 6.34 8.76
C ARG A 104 -13.74 6.59 8.48
N LEU A 105 -13.35 7.87 8.43
CA LEU A 105 -11.96 8.32 8.31
C LEU A 105 -11.74 9.48 9.27
N PHE A 106 -10.71 9.40 10.10
CA PHE A 106 -10.43 10.37 11.18
C PHE A 106 -8.96 10.77 11.14
N ARG A 107 -8.68 12.08 11.27
CA ARG A 107 -7.32 12.62 11.38
C ARG A 107 -6.94 12.81 12.84
N LEU A 108 -5.76 12.31 13.19
CA LEU A 108 -5.08 12.56 14.46
C LEU A 108 -3.91 13.52 14.17
N ALA A 109 -4.18 14.81 14.15
CA ALA A 109 -3.23 15.81 13.69
C ALA A 109 -1.96 15.86 14.56
N GLU A 110 -2.09 15.69 15.87
CA GLU A 110 -1.01 15.68 16.85
C GLU A 110 -0.03 14.52 16.61
N ASP A 111 -0.57 13.35 16.20
CA ASP A 111 0.20 12.14 15.90
C ASP A 111 0.58 12.03 14.43
N GLN A 112 0.16 12.97 13.58
CA GLN A 112 0.25 12.90 12.11
C GLN A 112 -0.25 11.55 11.56
N ALA A 113 -1.35 11.07 12.12
CA ALA A 113 -1.90 9.73 11.91
C ALA A 113 -3.35 9.79 11.43
N LEU A 114 -3.83 8.66 10.92
CA LEU A 114 -5.22 8.46 10.55
C LEU A 114 -5.76 7.22 11.23
N ILE A 115 -7.05 7.26 11.61
CA ILE A 115 -7.83 6.06 11.89
C ILE A 115 -8.87 5.91 10.79
N ASN A 116 -8.98 4.72 10.20
CA ASN A 116 -9.98 4.43 9.18
C ASN A 116 -10.71 3.12 9.45
N ARG A 117 -11.99 3.09 9.03
CA ARG A 117 -12.85 1.91 8.97
C ARG A 117 -13.69 1.95 7.69
N LEU A 118 -13.01 2.18 6.54
CA LEU A 118 -13.66 2.42 5.25
C LEU A 118 -14.53 1.25 4.78
N GLY A 119 -14.18 0.01 5.10
CA GLY A 119 -14.97 -1.18 4.79
C GLY A 119 -14.92 -1.57 3.31
N LEU A 120 -13.76 -1.42 2.67
CA LEU A 120 -13.51 -1.84 1.28
C LEU A 120 -14.50 -1.23 0.27
N ASN A 121 -14.82 0.06 0.42
CA ASN A 121 -15.66 0.76 -0.54
C ASN A 121 -14.95 0.91 -1.89
N GLY A 122 -15.69 0.65 -2.99
CA GLY A 122 -15.16 0.71 -4.34
C GLY A 122 -16.18 0.27 -5.39
N GLU A 123 -15.82 0.41 -6.66
CA GLU A 123 -16.70 0.14 -7.81
C GLU A 123 -16.71 -1.34 -8.24
N GLY A 124 -15.89 -2.19 -7.62
CA GLY A 124 -15.75 -3.59 -7.94
C GLY A 124 -14.76 -3.89 -9.07
N ALA A 125 -14.32 -5.15 -9.13
CA ALA A 125 -13.23 -5.58 -10.01
C ALA A 125 -13.52 -5.36 -11.50
N ALA A 126 -14.74 -5.59 -11.96
CA ALA A 126 -15.10 -5.42 -13.36
C ALA A 126 -14.99 -3.97 -13.84
N ALA A 127 -15.43 -3.00 -13.03
CA ALA A 127 -15.33 -1.58 -13.35
C ALA A 127 -13.87 -1.10 -13.39
N VAL A 128 -13.09 -1.51 -12.39
CA VAL A 128 -11.66 -1.18 -12.32
C VAL A 128 -10.88 -1.82 -13.46
N ALA A 129 -11.15 -3.08 -13.78
CA ALA A 129 -10.51 -3.77 -14.91
C ALA A 129 -10.79 -3.07 -16.25
N LYS A 130 -12.05 -2.67 -16.48
CA LYS A 130 -12.43 -1.89 -17.68
C LYS A 130 -11.68 -0.56 -17.75
N ARG A 131 -11.52 0.14 -16.62
CA ARG A 131 -10.78 1.40 -16.56
C ARG A 131 -9.30 1.18 -16.86
N LEU A 132 -8.67 0.20 -16.21
CA LEU A 132 -7.27 -0.14 -16.43
C LEU A 132 -6.97 -0.55 -17.87
N SER A 133 -7.86 -1.29 -18.53
CA SER A 133 -7.69 -1.69 -19.93
C SER A 133 -7.73 -0.52 -20.92
N SER A 134 -8.28 0.63 -20.53
CA SER A 134 -8.39 1.83 -21.36
C SER A 134 -7.27 2.85 -21.13
N ILE A 135 -6.40 2.63 -20.16
CA ILE A 135 -5.35 3.59 -19.77
C ILE A 135 -3.98 3.05 -20.18
N HIS A 136 -3.20 3.89 -20.87
CA HIS A 136 -1.76 3.65 -21.02
C HIS A 136 -1.06 4.18 -19.77
N ALA A 137 -0.70 3.28 -18.86
CA ALA A 137 0.00 3.65 -17.65
C ALA A 137 1.43 4.10 -17.97
N SER A 138 1.83 5.24 -17.43
CA SER A 138 3.18 5.79 -17.58
C SER A 138 4.14 5.33 -16.47
N LEU A 139 3.67 4.48 -15.55
CA LEU A 139 4.41 3.83 -14.47
C LEU A 139 3.85 2.42 -14.24
N PRO A 140 4.64 1.51 -13.65
CA PRO A 140 4.19 0.18 -13.27
C PRO A 140 2.98 0.23 -12.33
N ILE A 141 1.94 -0.56 -12.65
CA ILE A 141 0.70 -0.64 -11.88
C ILE A 141 0.54 -2.03 -11.31
N ALA A 142 0.17 -2.09 -10.04
CA ALA A 142 -0.25 -3.29 -9.34
C ALA A 142 -1.71 -3.17 -8.88
N VAL A 143 -2.34 -4.30 -8.64
CA VAL A 143 -3.72 -4.35 -8.15
C VAL A 143 -3.78 -5.16 -6.86
N ASN A 144 -4.38 -4.56 -5.85
CA ASN A 144 -4.69 -5.20 -4.59
C ASN A 144 -6.11 -5.78 -4.64
N ILE A 145 -6.26 -7.04 -4.27
CA ILE A 145 -7.55 -7.75 -4.19
C ILE A 145 -7.89 -8.04 -2.74
N ALA A 146 -9.14 -7.83 -2.37
CA ALA A 146 -9.69 -8.27 -1.09
C ALA A 146 -11.05 -8.97 -1.32
N LYS A 147 -11.46 -9.77 -0.34
CA LYS A 147 -12.83 -10.31 -0.27
C LYS A 147 -13.83 -9.17 -0.19
N THR A 148 -14.96 -9.28 -0.90
CA THR A 148 -16.06 -8.31 -0.79
C THR A 148 -16.52 -8.15 0.66
N HIS A 149 -16.76 -6.90 1.08
CA HIS A 149 -17.20 -6.58 2.44
C HIS A 149 -18.67 -6.98 2.65
N ASP A 150 -18.89 -8.28 2.76
CA ASP A 150 -20.19 -8.88 3.04
C ASP A 150 -19.98 -10.08 3.99
N PRO A 151 -20.55 -10.06 5.21
CA PRO A 151 -20.44 -11.16 6.16
C PRO A 151 -21.05 -12.48 5.66
N ALA A 152 -21.98 -12.44 4.71
CA ALA A 152 -22.59 -13.64 4.12
C ALA A 152 -21.62 -14.38 3.18
N ILE A 153 -20.53 -13.75 2.74
CA ILE A 153 -19.52 -14.35 1.88
C ILE A 153 -18.43 -14.99 2.76
N ALA A 154 -18.55 -16.31 2.98
CA ALA A 154 -17.62 -17.09 3.82
C ALA A 154 -17.33 -18.45 3.18
N GLY A 155 -16.26 -19.15 3.62
CA GLY A 155 -15.86 -20.47 3.10
C GLY A 155 -15.63 -20.46 1.60
N ASP A 156 -16.17 -21.44 0.87
CA ASP A 156 -16.01 -21.57 -0.58
C ASP A 156 -16.49 -20.33 -1.35
N ALA A 157 -17.51 -19.63 -0.85
CA ALA A 157 -17.99 -18.39 -1.45
C ALA A 157 -16.96 -17.25 -1.32
N ALA A 158 -16.17 -17.22 -0.26
CA ALA A 158 -15.08 -16.26 -0.11
C ALA A 158 -13.92 -16.53 -1.08
N VAL A 159 -13.60 -17.81 -1.29
CA VAL A 159 -12.63 -18.23 -2.32
C VAL A 159 -13.09 -17.77 -3.70
N GLU A 160 -14.34 -18.08 -4.09
CA GLU A 160 -14.87 -17.72 -5.41
C GLU A 160 -14.98 -16.19 -5.61
N ASP A 161 -15.29 -15.45 -4.57
CA ASP A 161 -15.33 -13.98 -4.61
C ASP A 161 -13.95 -13.39 -4.98
N ILE A 162 -12.88 -13.89 -4.34
CA ILE A 162 -11.50 -13.47 -4.64
C ILE A 162 -11.11 -13.89 -6.06
N LEU A 163 -11.41 -15.14 -6.45
CA LEU A 163 -11.10 -15.62 -7.79
C LEU A 163 -11.87 -14.85 -8.87
N THR A 164 -13.08 -14.39 -8.58
CA THR A 164 -13.84 -13.50 -9.48
C THR A 164 -13.11 -12.18 -9.69
N SER A 165 -12.58 -11.56 -8.63
CA SER A 165 -11.74 -10.36 -8.76
C SER A 165 -10.48 -10.63 -9.57
N PHE A 166 -9.81 -11.76 -9.35
CA PHE A 166 -8.59 -12.12 -10.07
C PHE A 166 -8.87 -12.39 -11.56
N ARG A 167 -9.94 -13.11 -11.90
CA ARG A 167 -10.34 -13.36 -13.31
C ARG A 167 -10.58 -12.07 -14.07
N ALA A 168 -11.12 -11.04 -13.42
CA ALA A 168 -11.39 -9.75 -14.05
C ALA A 168 -10.11 -9.01 -14.48
N ILE A 169 -8.97 -9.23 -13.79
CA ILE A 169 -7.73 -8.45 -14.01
C ILE A 169 -6.55 -9.27 -14.52
N LYS A 170 -6.58 -10.61 -14.48
CA LYS A 170 -5.44 -11.48 -14.83
C LYS A 170 -4.89 -11.31 -16.25
N HIS A 171 -5.68 -10.71 -17.14
CA HIS A 171 -5.32 -10.45 -18.54
C HIS A 171 -4.67 -9.07 -18.76
N LEU A 172 -4.68 -8.20 -17.75
CA LEU A 172 -4.13 -6.85 -17.82
C LEU A 172 -2.59 -6.88 -17.73
N ASP A 173 -1.96 -5.82 -18.19
CA ASP A 173 -0.53 -5.60 -18.03
C ASP A 173 -0.25 -4.98 -16.66
N LEU A 174 0.00 -5.85 -15.67
CA LEU A 174 0.22 -5.49 -14.28
C LEU A 174 1.61 -5.91 -13.83
N SER A 175 2.22 -5.11 -12.96
CA SER A 175 3.51 -5.44 -12.35
C SER A 175 3.39 -6.59 -11.35
N TYR A 176 2.29 -6.60 -10.59
CA TYR A 176 1.92 -7.67 -9.67
C TYR A 176 0.45 -7.56 -9.26
N VAL A 177 -0.05 -8.65 -8.67
CA VAL A 177 -1.34 -8.68 -7.97
C VAL A 177 -1.08 -9.04 -6.52
N ALA A 178 -1.64 -8.26 -5.59
CA ALA A 178 -1.53 -8.49 -4.15
C ALA A 178 -2.85 -9.00 -3.58
N LEU A 179 -2.82 -10.14 -2.89
CA LEU A 179 -3.94 -10.61 -2.08
C LEU A 179 -3.88 -10.00 -0.69
N ASN A 180 -4.89 -9.23 -0.32
CA ASN A 180 -4.99 -8.63 1.01
C ASN A 180 -5.64 -9.60 2.00
N VAL A 181 -4.82 -10.20 2.85
CA VAL A 181 -5.26 -11.11 3.92
C VAL A 181 -5.35 -10.43 5.28
N SER A 182 -5.26 -9.10 5.33
CA SER A 182 -5.02 -8.34 6.55
C SER A 182 -5.98 -7.16 6.81
N CYS A 183 -7.20 -7.17 6.25
CA CYS A 183 -8.11 -6.04 6.45
C CYS A 183 -8.79 -6.09 7.85
N PRO A 184 -8.42 -5.22 8.83
CA PRO A 184 -9.02 -5.21 10.16
C PRO A 184 -10.44 -4.63 10.18
N ASN A 185 -10.87 -4.03 9.07
CA ASN A 185 -12.16 -3.33 8.95
C ASN A 185 -13.31 -4.23 8.49
N THR A 186 -13.08 -5.53 8.34
CA THR A 186 -14.09 -6.54 8.12
C THR A 186 -14.28 -7.33 9.41
N ARG A 187 -15.53 -7.61 9.85
CA ARG A 187 -15.83 -8.33 11.09
C ARG A 187 -15.21 -9.73 11.15
N GLU A 188 -14.98 -10.33 10.01
CA GLU A 188 -14.23 -11.57 9.86
C GLU A 188 -12.85 -11.18 9.39
N GLY A 189 -11.86 -11.22 10.31
CA GLY A 189 -10.45 -11.05 9.93
C GLY A 189 -10.15 -11.99 8.76
N CYS A 190 -9.67 -11.43 7.65
CA CYS A 190 -9.40 -12.16 6.44
C CYS A 190 -8.53 -13.38 6.75
N MET A 191 -9.02 -14.55 6.36
CA MET A 191 -8.26 -15.77 6.20
C MET A 191 -7.16 -15.98 7.23
N LYS A 192 -7.56 -16.39 8.41
CA LYS A 192 -6.64 -16.71 9.50
C LYS A 192 -6.13 -18.15 9.43
N GLU A 193 -6.73 -18.99 8.60
CA GLU A 193 -6.38 -20.39 8.54
C GLU A 193 -5.45 -20.68 7.37
N ARG A 194 -4.31 -21.29 7.65
CA ARG A 194 -3.31 -21.73 6.68
C ARG A 194 -3.94 -22.49 5.49
N GLN A 195 -4.95 -23.34 5.77
CA GLN A 195 -5.59 -24.15 4.76
C GLN A 195 -6.40 -23.31 3.75
N GLU A 196 -7.18 -22.32 4.23
CA GLU A 196 -7.96 -21.42 3.39
C GLU A 196 -7.05 -20.58 2.47
N LEU A 197 -5.99 -20.02 3.05
CA LEU A 197 -4.98 -19.28 2.28
C LEU A 197 -4.34 -20.15 1.20
N SER A 198 -3.97 -21.39 1.55
CA SER A 198 -3.37 -22.34 0.60
C SER A 198 -4.30 -22.65 -0.57
N ILE A 199 -5.60 -22.87 -0.30
CA ILE A 199 -6.61 -23.10 -1.35
C ILE A 199 -6.67 -21.90 -2.28
N ILE A 200 -6.83 -20.69 -1.77
CA ILE A 200 -6.96 -19.48 -2.60
C ILE A 200 -5.72 -19.23 -3.45
N LEU A 201 -4.54 -19.28 -2.86
CA LEU A 201 -3.31 -19.03 -3.59
C LEU A 201 -3.06 -20.10 -4.65
N SER A 202 -3.38 -21.35 -4.35
CA SER A 202 -3.29 -22.44 -5.33
C SER A 202 -4.25 -22.26 -6.50
N GLU A 203 -5.50 -21.88 -6.24
CA GLU A 203 -6.49 -21.59 -7.28
C GLU A 203 -6.12 -20.34 -8.10
N MET A 204 -5.61 -19.28 -7.46
CA MET A 204 -5.08 -18.12 -8.17
C MET A 204 -3.94 -18.52 -9.10
N GLN A 205 -2.99 -19.36 -8.64
CA GLN A 205 -1.88 -19.84 -9.48
C GLN A 205 -2.36 -20.70 -10.66
N LYS A 206 -3.38 -21.55 -10.50
CA LYS A 206 -3.99 -22.31 -11.60
C LYS A 206 -4.59 -21.39 -12.68
N LEU A 207 -5.17 -20.28 -12.28
CA LEU A 207 -5.75 -19.27 -13.18
C LEU A 207 -4.70 -18.33 -13.78
N ASN A 208 -3.48 -18.33 -13.25
CA ASN A 208 -2.40 -17.40 -13.59
C ASN A 208 -1.58 -17.88 -14.80
N GLU A 209 -2.22 -18.06 -15.93
CA GLU A 209 -1.61 -18.59 -17.17
C GLU A 209 -0.48 -17.70 -17.71
N ARG A 210 -0.53 -16.40 -17.42
CA ARG A 210 0.46 -15.41 -17.88
C ARG A 210 1.67 -15.27 -16.96
N GLY A 211 1.67 -15.95 -15.80
CA GLY A 211 2.75 -15.84 -14.83
C GLY A 211 2.84 -14.44 -14.18
N LEU A 212 1.71 -13.77 -13.96
CA LEU A 212 1.69 -12.50 -13.22
C LEU A 212 2.32 -12.70 -11.84
N PRO A 213 3.21 -11.81 -11.40
CA PRO A 213 3.74 -11.87 -10.04
C PRO A 213 2.61 -11.76 -9.02
N LEU A 214 2.50 -12.73 -8.10
CA LEU A 214 1.53 -12.72 -7.01
C LEU A 214 2.22 -12.39 -5.69
N PHE A 215 1.61 -11.50 -4.93
CA PHE A 215 2.04 -11.06 -3.60
C PHE A 215 0.94 -11.33 -2.58
N VAL A 216 1.31 -11.45 -1.32
CA VAL A 216 0.38 -11.45 -0.18
C VAL A 216 0.67 -10.27 0.73
N LYS A 217 -0.38 -9.52 1.12
CA LYS A 217 -0.27 -8.35 2.02
C LYS A 217 -0.62 -8.76 3.44
N ILE A 218 0.34 -8.59 4.36
CA ILE A 218 0.31 -9.10 5.73
C ILE A 218 0.12 -7.94 6.71
N SER A 219 -0.77 -8.13 7.70
CA SER A 219 -0.98 -7.16 8.79
C SER A 219 0.25 -7.05 9.68
N PRO A 220 0.58 -5.84 10.14
CA PRO A 220 1.61 -5.67 11.18
C PRO A 220 1.17 -6.25 12.54
N ASP A 221 -0.14 -6.47 12.75
CA ASP A 221 -0.71 -7.07 13.96
C ASP A 221 -0.69 -8.61 13.95
N SER A 222 -0.16 -9.23 12.88
CA SER A 222 -0.08 -10.69 12.78
C SER A 222 0.90 -11.25 13.79
N SER A 223 0.53 -12.37 14.43
CA SER A 223 1.45 -13.10 15.31
C SER A 223 2.63 -13.69 14.52
N ASP A 224 3.69 -14.05 15.21
CA ASP A 224 4.86 -14.64 14.58
C ASP A 224 4.53 -16.00 13.92
N GLU A 225 3.63 -16.79 14.52
CA GLU A 225 3.14 -18.05 13.97
C GLU A 225 2.37 -17.81 12.68
N LEU A 226 1.48 -16.81 12.65
CA LEU A 226 0.71 -16.47 11.44
C LEU A 226 1.63 -15.97 10.31
N ILE A 227 2.61 -15.13 10.64
CA ILE A 227 3.62 -14.67 9.66
C ILE A 227 4.37 -15.86 9.07
N TYR A 228 4.81 -16.78 9.94
CA TYR A 228 5.50 -18.00 9.49
C TYR A 228 4.62 -18.85 8.58
N ASP A 229 3.38 -19.13 8.95
CA ASP A 229 2.43 -19.89 8.14
C ASP A 229 2.16 -19.25 6.79
N VAL A 230 1.92 -17.93 6.74
CA VAL A 230 1.72 -17.21 5.49
C VAL A 230 2.96 -17.28 4.60
N VAL A 231 4.17 -17.16 5.16
CA VAL A 231 5.42 -17.24 4.39
C VAL A 231 5.61 -18.65 3.84
N GLN A 232 5.31 -19.71 4.62
CA GLN A 232 5.41 -21.09 4.16
C GLN A 232 4.44 -21.35 2.99
N VAL A 233 3.15 -21.01 3.17
CA VAL A 233 2.13 -21.20 2.11
C VAL A 233 2.46 -20.40 0.86
N ALA A 234 2.89 -19.15 0.99
CA ALA A 234 3.28 -18.31 -0.13
C ALA A 234 4.48 -18.90 -0.90
N THR A 235 5.42 -19.53 -0.19
CA THR A 235 6.58 -20.18 -0.79
C THR A 235 6.17 -21.48 -1.50
N GLU A 236 5.34 -22.32 -0.86
CA GLU A 236 4.77 -23.54 -1.43
C GLU A 236 3.98 -23.23 -2.71
N CYS A 237 3.19 -22.15 -2.72
CA CYS A 237 2.43 -21.65 -3.87
C CYS A 237 3.27 -20.84 -4.88
N ARG A 238 4.59 -20.72 -4.68
CA ARG A 238 5.52 -19.98 -5.56
C ARG A 238 5.12 -18.52 -5.80
N LEU A 239 4.71 -17.83 -4.75
CA LEU A 239 4.45 -16.39 -4.82
C LEU A 239 5.75 -15.61 -5.05
N SER A 240 5.62 -14.45 -5.69
CA SER A 240 6.74 -13.57 -6.01
C SER A 240 7.17 -12.68 -4.84
N GLY A 241 6.32 -12.53 -3.81
CA GLY A 241 6.71 -11.74 -2.65
C GLY A 241 5.60 -11.37 -1.69
N TYR A 242 5.91 -10.37 -0.87
CA TYR A 242 5.08 -9.92 0.26
C TYR A 242 4.95 -8.40 0.28
N ILE A 243 3.78 -7.91 0.70
CA ILE A 243 3.62 -6.53 1.13
C ILE A 243 3.55 -6.55 2.65
N CYS A 244 4.56 -5.98 3.30
CA CYS A 244 4.70 -5.98 4.74
C CYS A 244 4.11 -4.71 5.32
N GLY A 245 2.95 -4.86 5.94
CA GLY A 245 2.22 -3.81 6.62
C GLY A 245 0.85 -3.53 6.05
N ASN A 246 0.04 -3.00 6.91
CA ASN A 246 -1.31 -2.48 6.72
C ASN A 246 -1.51 -1.48 7.87
N THR A 247 -2.74 -1.16 8.24
CA THR A 247 -3.05 -0.43 9.46
C THR A 247 -2.99 -1.35 10.69
N THR A 248 -2.88 -0.77 11.90
CA THR A 248 -2.88 -1.50 13.17
C THR A 248 -4.09 -1.14 14.02
N VAL A 249 -4.53 -2.06 14.86
CA VAL A 249 -5.59 -1.79 15.87
C VAL A 249 -5.02 -1.23 17.16
N THR A 250 -3.70 -1.28 17.37
CA THR A 250 -3.07 -0.73 18.57
C THR A 250 -3.18 0.80 18.64
N ARG A 251 -3.25 1.34 19.84
CA ARG A 251 -3.37 2.77 20.12
C ARG A 251 -2.23 3.28 21.01
N ASP A 252 -1.24 2.43 21.25
CA ASP A 252 -0.16 2.74 22.19
C ASP A 252 0.71 3.90 21.68
N GLY A 253 1.11 4.75 22.61
CA GLY A 253 2.04 5.86 22.33
C GLY A 253 1.44 7.02 21.55
N LEU A 254 0.10 7.11 21.42
CA LEU A 254 -0.55 8.25 20.81
C LEU A 254 -0.57 9.46 21.78
N THR A 255 -0.37 10.64 21.21
CA THR A 255 -0.51 11.93 21.89
C THR A 255 -1.97 12.38 21.96
N THR A 256 -2.78 11.96 20.98
CA THR A 256 -4.21 12.24 20.93
C THR A 256 -4.92 11.78 22.21
N HIS A 257 -5.72 12.68 22.81
CA HIS A 257 -6.39 12.47 24.08
C HIS A 257 -7.32 11.22 24.06
N ALA A 258 -7.31 10.44 25.14
CA ALA A 258 -8.03 9.17 25.25
C ALA A 258 -9.55 9.30 24.99
N ASN A 259 -10.21 10.40 25.41
CA ASN A 259 -11.63 10.64 25.16
C ASN A 259 -11.91 10.70 23.64
N LYS A 260 -11.06 11.41 22.87
CA LYS A 260 -11.20 11.50 21.41
C LYS A 260 -11.00 10.14 20.75
N LEU A 261 -10.05 9.34 21.22
CA LEU A 261 -9.85 7.97 20.74
C LEU A 261 -11.06 7.07 21.05
N ALA A 262 -11.66 7.22 22.23
CA ALA A 262 -12.88 6.49 22.62
C ALA A 262 -14.09 6.88 21.75
N GLU A 263 -14.26 8.16 21.43
CA GLU A 263 -15.30 8.66 20.51
C GLU A 263 -15.13 8.10 19.10
N ILE A 264 -13.89 8.08 18.60
CA ILE A 264 -13.57 7.51 17.28
C ILE A 264 -13.84 6.01 17.28
N GLY A 265 -13.46 5.29 18.33
CA GLY A 265 -13.67 3.85 18.49
C GLY A 265 -12.80 3.00 17.55
N ALA A 266 -13.38 1.89 17.07
CA ALA A 266 -12.68 0.91 16.24
C ALA A 266 -12.24 1.47 14.88
N GLY A 267 -11.15 0.90 14.33
CA GLY A 267 -10.59 1.24 13.02
C GLY A 267 -9.09 0.97 12.97
N GLY A 268 -8.53 0.95 11.78
CA GLY A 268 -7.10 0.77 11.55
C GLY A 268 -6.34 2.09 11.67
N LEU A 269 -5.32 2.14 12.52
CA LEU A 269 -4.41 3.28 12.69
C LEU A 269 -3.27 3.20 11.67
N SER A 270 -2.94 4.33 11.04
CA SER A 270 -1.81 4.49 10.13
C SER A 270 -1.04 5.77 10.42
N GLY A 271 0.17 5.88 9.88
CA GLY A 271 1.06 7.02 10.10
C GLY A 271 2.24 6.68 11.02
N PRO A 272 2.98 7.68 11.52
CA PRO A 272 4.21 7.48 12.30
C PRO A 272 4.10 6.53 13.49
N PRO A 273 2.99 6.45 14.24
CA PRO A 273 2.87 5.51 15.35
C PRO A 273 3.04 4.04 14.93
N LEU A 274 2.73 3.72 13.66
CA LEU A 274 2.84 2.38 13.10
C LEU A 274 4.28 1.98 12.74
N THR A 275 5.20 2.93 12.55
CA THR A 275 6.51 2.70 11.90
C THR A 275 7.31 1.57 12.53
N LYS A 276 7.40 1.52 13.86
CA LYS A 276 8.19 0.50 14.58
C LYS A 276 7.64 -0.91 14.34
N LEU A 277 6.32 -1.06 14.41
CA LEU A 277 5.64 -2.34 14.23
C LEU A 277 5.79 -2.82 12.78
N ALA A 278 5.54 -1.94 11.80
CA ALA A 278 5.71 -2.25 10.38
C ALA A 278 7.16 -2.63 10.03
N LEU A 279 8.15 -1.94 10.59
CA LEU A 279 9.57 -2.25 10.39
C LEU A 279 9.93 -3.63 10.98
N SER A 280 9.43 -3.95 12.17
CA SER A 280 9.63 -5.27 12.79
C SER A 280 9.04 -6.38 11.93
N THR A 281 7.81 -6.20 11.44
CA THR A 281 7.14 -7.16 10.54
C THR A 281 7.92 -7.33 9.23
N CYS A 282 8.39 -6.22 8.62
CA CYS A 282 9.21 -6.26 7.42
C CYS A 282 10.48 -7.10 7.64
N LYS A 283 11.21 -6.86 8.74
CA LYS A 283 12.44 -7.59 9.07
C LYS A 283 12.18 -9.08 9.27
N LYS A 284 11.09 -9.46 9.96
CA LYS A 284 10.71 -10.86 10.18
C LYS A 284 10.44 -11.58 8.85
N ILE A 285 9.59 -10.98 8.00
CA ILE A 285 9.24 -11.58 6.71
C ILE A 285 10.47 -11.67 5.79
N ALA A 286 11.31 -10.64 5.76
CA ALA A 286 12.53 -10.64 4.98
C ALA A 286 13.54 -11.71 5.43
N GLY A 287 13.57 -12.05 6.73
CA GLY A 287 14.38 -13.13 7.28
C GLY A 287 13.84 -14.54 6.99
N LEU A 288 12.53 -14.66 6.70
CA LEU A 288 11.86 -15.95 6.46
C LEU A 288 11.64 -16.28 4.99
N LYS A 289 11.54 -15.26 4.12
CA LYS A 289 11.23 -15.42 2.71
C LYS A 289 12.28 -16.23 1.93
N ALA A 290 11.85 -16.86 0.83
CA ALA A 290 12.80 -17.47 -0.11
C ALA A 290 13.65 -16.38 -0.83
N PRO A 291 14.89 -16.68 -1.25
CA PRO A 291 15.78 -15.70 -1.88
C PRO A 291 15.20 -14.97 -3.09
N ALA A 292 14.42 -15.67 -3.92
CA ALA A 292 13.80 -15.09 -5.12
C ALA A 292 12.58 -14.20 -4.84
N GLN A 293 12.06 -14.20 -3.62
CA GLN A 293 10.88 -13.42 -3.27
C GLN A 293 11.25 -11.98 -2.88
N ASN A 294 10.43 -11.01 -3.25
CA ASN A 294 10.59 -9.62 -2.93
C ASN A 294 9.73 -9.19 -1.73
N VAL A 295 10.13 -8.12 -1.07
CA VAL A 295 9.36 -7.47 -0.01
C VAL A 295 9.08 -6.03 -0.42
N ILE A 296 7.83 -5.61 -0.34
CA ILE A 296 7.41 -4.22 -0.42
C ILE A 296 6.94 -3.81 0.97
N ALA A 297 7.45 -2.72 1.52
CA ALA A 297 7.11 -2.31 2.87
C ALA A 297 6.16 -1.11 2.88
N VAL A 298 5.20 -1.11 3.80
CA VAL A 298 4.27 -0.01 4.02
C VAL A 298 4.00 0.20 5.52
N GLY A 299 3.96 1.46 5.96
CA GLY A 299 3.58 1.79 7.34
C GLY A 299 4.44 2.89 7.96
N GLY A 300 3.88 4.10 8.05
CA GLY A 300 4.48 5.23 8.74
C GLY A 300 5.69 5.88 8.07
N ILE A 301 6.00 5.54 6.83
CA ILE A 301 7.12 6.08 6.06
C ILE A 301 6.81 7.52 5.65
N ARG A 302 7.70 8.48 5.98
CA ARG A 302 7.54 9.91 5.68
C ARG A 302 8.85 10.67 5.38
N SER A 303 9.97 9.95 5.33
CA SER A 303 11.30 10.50 5.05
C SER A 303 12.16 9.47 4.32
N GLY A 304 13.24 9.92 3.68
CA GLY A 304 14.23 9.01 3.10
C GLY A 304 14.94 8.17 4.16
N ALA A 305 15.12 8.71 5.37
CA ALA A 305 15.66 7.95 6.50
C ALA A 305 14.71 6.81 6.92
N ASP A 306 13.38 7.01 6.90
CA ASP A 306 12.43 5.92 7.10
C ASP A 306 12.57 4.88 5.99
N ALA A 307 12.52 5.31 4.73
CA ALA A 307 12.67 4.44 3.56
C ALA A 307 13.97 3.61 3.64
N TYR A 308 15.07 4.24 3.98
CA TYR A 308 16.37 3.59 4.12
C TYR A 308 16.35 2.48 5.19
N ARG A 309 15.72 2.73 6.35
CA ARG A 309 15.56 1.70 7.39
C ARG A 309 14.77 0.48 6.90
N PHE A 310 13.67 0.70 6.17
CA PHE A 310 12.89 -0.41 5.60
C PHE A 310 13.66 -1.17 4.52
N ILE A 311 14.41 -0.48 3.67
CA ILE A 311 15.25 -1.11 2.64
C ILE A 311 16.33 -1.97 3.31
N ARG A 312 17.03 -1.43 4.30
CA ARG A 312 18.04 -2.19 5.06
C ARG A 312 17.45 -3.39 5.83
N ALA A 313 16.17 -3.30 6.21
CA ALA A 313 15.41 -4.41 6.79
C ALA A 313 14.91 -5.44 5.76
N GLY A 314 15.20 -5.28 4.47
CA GLY A 314 14.92 -6.26 3.42
C GLY A 314 13.87 -5.87 2.39
N ALA A 315 13.32 -4.65 2.46
CA ALA A 315 12.38 -4.18 1.46
C ALA A 315 13.08 -3.81 0.14
N SER A 316 12.56 -4.30 -0.99
CA SER A 316 13.00 -3.91 -2.34
C SER A 316 12.32 -2.62 -2.81
N ALA A 317 11.17 -2.28 -2.24
CA ALA A 317 10.39 -1.08 -2.50
C ALA A 317 9.55 -0.72 -1.26
N ILE A 318 9.00 0.50 -1.26
CA ILE A 318 8.17 1.01 -0.17
C ILE A 318 6.90 1.65 -0.73
N GLU A 319 5.84 1.68 0.08
CA GLU A 319 4.59 2.34 -0.27
C GLU A 319 4.22 3.45 0.72
N LEU A 320 3.61 4.51 0.19
CA LEU A 320 3.16 5.68 0.93
C LEU A 320 1.64 5.81 0.92
N TYR A 321 1.08 6.24 2.04
CA TYR A 321 -0.32 6.66 2.18
C TYR A 321 -0.42 7.91 3.08
N THR A 322 -0.40 7.72 4.39
CA THR A 322 -0.63 8.77 5.41
C THR A 322 0.38 9.91 5.30
N GLY A 323 1.64 9.59 4.97
CA GLY A 323 2.68 10.60 4.76
C GLY A 323 2.30 11.65 3.71
N LEU A 324 1.60 11.26 2.63
CA LEU A 324 1.14 12.20 1.60
C LEU A 324 0.17 13.24 2.15
N ILE A 325 -0.70 12.84 3.08
CA ILE A 325 -1.73 13.72 3.66
C ILE A 325 -1.11 14.80 4.55
N PHE A 326 0.00 14.48 5.22
CA PHE A 326 0.65 15.42 6.14
C PHE A 326 1.81 16.20 5.52
N VAL A 327 2.54 15.63 4.55
CA VAL A 327 3.70 16.24 3.89
C VAL A 327 3.36 16.80 2.50
N GLY A 328 2.41 16.18 1.80
CA GLY A 328 1.96 16.64 0.48
C GLY A 328 2.56 15.90 -0.72
N PRO A 329 2.26 16.37 -1.93
CA PRO A 329 2.59 15.67 -3.17
C PRO A 329 4.09 15.62 -3.50
N SER A 330 4.92 16.43 -2.86
CA SER A 330 6.38 16.39 -3.02
C SER A 330 7.05 15.23 -2.28
N LEU A 331 6.32 14.50 -1.41
CA LEU A 331 6.89 13.48 -0.53
C LEU A 331 7.66 12.37 -1.27
N PRO A 332 7.17 11.79 -2.40
CA PRO A 332 7.92 10.75 -3.09
C PRO A 332 9.31 11.22 -3.53
N LYS A 333 9.39 12.43 -4.11
CA LYS A 333 10.66 13.03 -4.51
C LYS A 333 11.58 13.31 -3.32
N LEU A 334 11.03 13.87 -2.25
CA LEU A 334 11.80 14.17 -1.04
C LEU A 334 12.44 12.91 -0.45
N ILE A 335 11.69 11.80 -0.42
CA ILE A 335 12.21 10.49 0.00
C ILE A 335 13.32 10.02 -0.94
N CYS A 336 13.13 10.12 -2.25
CA CYS A 336 14.15 9.72 -3.21
C CYS A 336 15.44 10.55 -3.08
N ASP A 337 15.32 11.87 -2.97
CA ASP A 337 16.49 12.76 -2.80
C ASP A 337 17.28 12.38 -1.54
N GLU A 338 16.61 12.25 -0.39
CA GLU A 338 17.24 11.89 0.89
C GLU A 338 17.81 10.46 0.87
N LEU A 339 17.10 9.51 0.27
CA LEU A 339 17.55 8.12 0.14
C LEU A 339 18.83 8.04 -0.71
N SER A 340 18.89 8.73 -1.85
CA SER A 340 20.07 8.81 -2.69
C SER A 340 21.27 9.42 -1.94
N GLU A 341 21.03 10.47 -1.13
CA GLU A 341 22.08 11.06 -0.29
C GLU A 341 22.62 10.07 0.75
N LEU A 342 21.72 9.31 1.43
CA LEU A 342 22.11 8.30 2.43
C LEU A 342 22.92 7.16 1.81
N LEU A 343 22.49 6.65 0.66
CA LEU A 343 23.21 5.59 -0.06
C LEU A 343 24.60 6.06 -0.49
N ARG A 344 24.70 7.30 -0.98
CA ARG A 344 26.00 7.90 -1.38
C ARG A 344 26.91 8.12 -0.19
N HIS A 345 26.36 8.55 0.96
CA HIS A 345 27.12 8.72 2.20
C HIS A 345 27.72 7.40 2.69
N ASP A 346 26.93 6.31 2.61
CA ASP A 346 27.37 4.98 3.02
C ASP A 346 28.21 4.26 1.94
N GLY A 347 28.34 4.85 0.74
CA GLY A 347 29.14 4.30 -0.37
C GLY A 347 28.58 3.00 -0.96
N ILE A 348 27.26 2.80 -0.88
CA ILE A 348 26.57 1.58 -1.37
C ILE A 348 25.47 1.90 -2.37
N THR A 349 25.13 0.91 -3.20
CA THR A 349 23.98 0.99 -4.11
C THR A 349 22.68 0.63 -3.36
N LEU A 350 21.53 0.97 -3.97
CA LEU A 350 20.23 0.56 -3.46
C LEU A 350 20.13 -0.97 -3.30
N GLU A 351 20.63 -1.72 -4.28
CA GLU A 351 20.63 -3.19 -4.26
C GLU A 351 21.46 -3.75 -3.09
N GLN A 352 22.64 -3.15 -2.83
CA GLN A 352 23.49 -3.53 -1.69
C GLN A 352 22.87 -3.18 -0.35
N ALA A 353 22.04 -2.15 -0.29
CA ALA A 353 21.33 -1.75 0.92
C ALA A 353 20.18 -2.70 1.28
N ILE A 354 19.56 -3.37 0.29
CA ILE A 354 18.44 -4.30 0.53
C ILE A 354 18.89 -5.43 1.45
N GLY A 355 18.32 -5.49 2.66
CA GLY A 355 18.60 -6.51 3.65
C GLY A 355 19.96 -6.40 4.34
N ALA A 356 20.63 -5.25 4.26
CA ALA A 356 21.93 -5.07 4.91
C ALA A 356 21.91 -5.27 6.44
N ASP A 357 20.77 -5.06 7.09
CA ASP A 357 20.57 -5.27 8.54
C ASP A 357 20.06 -6.68 8.90
N LEU A 358 19.96 -7.58 7.93
CA LEU A 358 19.59 -9.00 8.16
C LEU A 358 20.82 -9.92 8.34
N LYS A 359 21.98 -9.40 8.02
CA LYS A 359 23.27 -10.13 8.06
C LYS A 359 23.84 -10.18 9.47
#